data_2a6992b3cce09c7bd8e0629f1c642e95
#
_entry.id   2a6992b3cce09c7bd8e0629f1c642e95
#
_cell.length_a   1.000
_cell.length_b   1.000
_cell.length_c   1.000
_cell.angle_alpha   90.00
_cell.angle_beta   90.00
_cell.angle_gamma   90.00
#
_symmetry.space_group_name_H-M   'P 1'
#
loop_
_entity.id
_entity.type
_entity.pdbx_description
1 polymer ?
#
loop_
_entity_poly.entity_id
_entity_poly.type
_entity_poly.pdbx_seq_one_letter_code
_entity_poly.pdbx_strand_id
1 'polypeptide(L)'
;MRIHTLRREQLLDGTPAEVFPFFADAHNLEAITPPLLRFTVITPRPITMQVGTLIEYRLRVHGLPVRWQTLIQEWTPGERFVDVQLRGPYALWHHTHEFEPAGEGRTRMIDTVRYAVGYGAAGELAHRLFVGRDVRAIFEHRATVLGDVPLQGSDLRRQIRDRAGEAGAP
;
A
#
# COMPACT_ATOMS: atom_id res chain seq x y z
N MET A 1 -16.07 -18.15 -4.15
CA MET A 1 -14.92 -17.34 -3.73
C MET A 1 -15.36 -16.42 -2.62
N ARG A 2 -14.67 -16.44 -1.47
CA ARG A 2 -14.98 -15.55 -0.35
C ARG A 2 -14.16 -14.28 -0.46
N ILE A 3 -14.79 -13.13 -0.29
CA ILE A 3 -14.12 -11.81 -0.27
C ILE A 3 -13.88 -11.45 1.18
N HIS A 4 -12.64 -11.06 1.48
CA HIS A 4 -12.22 -10.53 2.77
C HIS A 4 -12.01 -9.03 2.64
N THR A 5 -12.22 -8.31 3.73
CA THR A 5 -12.02 -6.86 3.80
C THR A 5 -11.10 -6.53 4.96
N LEU A 6 -10.06 -5.76 4.67
CA LEU A 6 -9.25 -5.06 5.66
C LEU A 6 -9.53 -3.56 5.54
N ARG A 7 -9.86 -2.91 6.64
CA ARG A 7 -9.97 -1.44 6.71
C ARG A 7 -9.06 -0.92 7.80
N ARG A 8 -8.28 0.09 7.48
CA ARG A 8 -7.39 0.79 8.41
C ARG A 8 -7.61 2.29 8.29
N GLU A 9 -7.60 2.96 9.42
CA GLU A 9 -7.62 4.42 9.51
C GLU A 9 -6.38 4.87 10.25
N GLN A 10 -5.80 5.97 9.77
CA GLN A 10 -4.61 6.57 10.37
C GLN A 10 -4.70 8.09 10.26
N LEU A 11 -4.31 8.78 11.32
CA LEU A 11 -4.09 10.23 11.28
C LEU A 11 -2.65 10.50 10.85
N LEU A 12 -2.51 11.36 9.86
CA LEU A 12 -1.24 11.80 9.31
C LEU A 12 -1.09 13.31 9.52
N ASP A 13 0.09 13.75 9.87
CA ASP A 13 0.42 15.17 9.95
C ASP A 13 0.52 15.75 8.54
N GLY A 14 -0.15 16.85 8.32
CA GLY A 14 -0.27 17.52 7.03
C GLY A 14 -1.69 17.47 6.47
N THR A 15 -2.03 18.48 5.69
CA THR A 15 -3.30 18.55 4.94
C THR A 15 -3.33 17.50 3.84
N PRO A 16 -4.51 17.12 3.30
CA PRO A 16 -4.59 16.20 2.17
C PRO A 16 -3.74 16.62 0.97
N ALA A 17 -3.66 17.91 0.68
CA ALA A 17 -2.83 18.45 -0.40
C ALA A 17 -1.31 18.22 -0.18
N GLU A 18 -0.87 18.21 1.08
CA GLU A 18 0.54 17.97 1.45
C GLU A 18 0.87 16.48 1.53
N VAL A 19 -0.07 15.65 2.00
CA VAL A 19 0.10 14.21 2.20
C VAL A 19 -0.03 13.42 0.90
N PHE A 20 -1.04 13.73 0.09
CA PHE A 20 -1.38 12.98 -1.11
C PHE A 20 -0.23 12.80 -2.11
N PRO A 21 0.65 13.81 -2.39
CA PRO A 21 1.78 13.64 -3.31
C PRO A 21 2.75 12.51 -2.93
N PHE A 22 2.87 12.19 -1.64
CA PHE A 22 3.68 11.05 -1.21
C PHE A 22 3.10 9.73 -1.71
N PHE A 23 1.79 9.53 -1.57
CA PHE A 23 1.10 8.31 -2.01
C PHE A 23 0.90 8.26 -3.53
N ALA A 24 0.93 9.43 -4.18
CA ALA A 24 0.87 9.56 -5.63
C ALA A 24 2.18 9.13 -6.34
N ASP A 25 3.29 8.95 -5.63
CA ASP A 25 4.52 8.39 -6.20
C ASP A 25 4.61 6.90 -5.84
N ALA A 26 4.34 6.01 -6.82
CA ALA A 26 4.36 4.57 -6.62
C ALA A 26 5.70 4.04 -6.06
N HIS A 27 6.84 4.73 -6.32
CA HIS A 27 8.13 4.33 -5.79
C HIS A 27 8.26 4.53 -4.27
N ASN A 28 7.39 5.36 -3.66
CA ASN A 28 7.36 5.50 -2.21
C ASN A 28 6.80 4.25 -1.51
N LEU A 29 6.08 3.37 -2.24
CA LEU A 29 5.63 2.08 -1.71
C LEU A 29 6.80 1.20 -1.25
N GLU A 30 7.97 1.31 -1.88
CA GLU A 30 9.17 0.58 -1.46
C GLU A 30 9.56 0.90 -0.01
N ALA A 31 9.42 2.17 0.39
CA ALA A 31 9.79 2.64 1.72
C ALA A 31 8.80 2.26 2.83
N ILE A 32 7.53 2.05 2.48
CA ILE A 32 6.45 1.72 3.42
C ILE A 32 5.99 0.26 3.34
N THR A 33 6.73 -0.57 2.60
CA THR A 33 6.49 -2.02 2.49
C THR A 33 7.51 -2.78 3.31
N PRO A 34 7.12 -3.83 4.06
CA PRO A 34 8.06 -4.60 4.88
C PRO A 34 9.29 -5.08 4.10
N PRO A 35 10.52 -4.88 4.61
CA PRO A 35 11.75 -5.25 3.90
C PRO A 35 11.82 -6.74 3.51
N LEU A 36 11.18 -7.61 4.30
CA LEU A 36 11.10 -9.04 4.03
C LEU A 36 10.46 -9.37 2.67
N LEU A 37 9.55 -8.52 2.20
CA LEU A 37 8.91 -8.70 0.90
C LEU A 37 9.81 -8.34 -0.28
N ARG A 38 10.97 -7.69 -0.06
CA ARG A 38 11.89 -7.24 -1.12
C ARG A 38 11.13 -6.58 -2.29
N PHE A 39 10.19 -5.70 -1.92
CA PHE A 39 9.32 -5.04 -2.87
C PHE A 39 10.10 -4.05 -3.73
N THR A 40 9.90 -4.10 -5.03
CA THR A 40 10.56 -3.21 -6.00
C THR A 40 9.59 -2.83 -7.10
N VAL A 41 9.50 -1.53 -7.41
CA VAL A 41 8.77 -1.02 -8.58
C VAL A 41 9.62 -1.26 -9.83
N ILE A 42 9.08 -2.00 -10.81
CA ILE A 42 9.78 -2.32 -12.07
C ILE A 42 9.48 -1.26 -13.14
N THR A 43 8.28 -0.66 -13.10
CA THR A 43 7.90 0.41 -14.04
C THR A 43 8.89 1.56 -13.95
N PRO A 44 9.51 1.98 -15.09
CA PRO A 44 10.50 3.06 -15.10
C PRO A 44 9.90 4.41 -14.66
N ARG A 45 10.74 5.29 -14.12
CA ARG A 45 10.40 6.68 -13.87
C ARG A 45 10.43 7.52 -15.16
N PRO A 46 9.62 8.58 -15.27
CA PRO A 46 8.54 8.98 -14.35
C PRO A 46 7.27 8.15 -14.56
N ILE A 47 6.51 7.93 -13.48
CA ILE A 47 5.18 7.31 -13.56
C ILE A 47 4.14 8.43 -13.41
N THR A 48 3.41 8.70 -14.48
CA THR A 48 2.28 9.65 -14.43
C THR A 48 1.06 8.94 -13.86
N MET A 49 0.64 9.34 -12.67
CA MET A 49 -0.51 8.76 -11.99
C MET A 49 -1.82 9.35 -12.51
N GLN A 50 -2.64 8.49 -13.10
CA GLN A 50 -3.98 8.80 -13.62
C GLN A 50 -4.77 7.51 -13.80
N VAL A 51 -6.05 7.63 -14.08
CA VAL A 51 -6.87 6.46 -14.47
C VAL A 51 -6.25 5.76 -15.68
N GLY A 52 -6.12 4.43 -15.60
CA GLY A 52 -5.52 3.62 -16.65
C GLY A 52 -4.02 3.39 -16.50
N THR A 53 -3.33 4.07 -15.58
CA THR A 53 -1.90 3.84 -15.34
C THR A 53 -1.65 2.41 -14.87
N LEU A 54 -0.70 1.74 -15.54
CA LEU A 54 -0.24 0.40 -15.20
C LEU A 54 1.10 0.49 -14.46
N ILE A 55 1.19 -0.20 -13.32
CA ILE A 55 2.40 -0.23 -12.51
C ILE A 55 2.78 -1.68 -12.25
N GLU A 56 4.02 -2.03 -12.50
CA GLU A 56 4.55 -3.36 -12.28
C GLU A 56 5.50 -3.40 -11.07
N TYR A 57 5.33 -4.44 -10.27
CA TYR A 57 6.14 -4.69 -9.08
C TYR A 57 6.73 -6.10 -9.12
N ARG A 58 7.84 -6.25 -8.43
CA ARG A 58 8.41 -7.53 -8.05
C ARG A 58 8.54 -7.56 -6.54
N LEU A 59 8.12 -8.67 -5.94
CA LEU A 59 8.22 -8.88 -4.50
C LEU A 59 8.47 -10.36 -4.20
N ARG A 60 8.73 -10.68 -2.94
CA ARG A 60 8.82 -12.06 -2.46
C ARG A 60 7.77 -12.31 -1.39
N VAL A 61 7.01 -13.38 -1.55
CA VAL A 61 6.06 -13.87 -0.55
C VAL A 61 6.55 -15.23 -0.06
N HIS A 62 6.86 -15.33 1.22
CA HIS A 62 7.48 -16.53 1.81
C HIS A 62 8.72 -17.02 1.02
N GLY A 63 9.55 -16.07 0.55
CA GLY A 63 10.74 -16.36 -0.24
C GLY A 63 10.51 -16.60 -1.73
N LEU A 64 9.28 -16.87 -2.15
CA LEU A 64 8.92 -17.11 -3.55
C LEU A 64 8.79 -15.79 -4.32
N PRO A 65 9.38 -15.69 -5.52
CA PRO A 65 9.26 -14.49 -6.34
C PRO A 65 7.84 -14.35 -6.90
N VAL A 66 7.27 -13.17 -6.77
CA VAL A 66 5.96 -12.82 -7.28
C VAL A 66 6.09 -11.58 -8.18
N ARG A 67 5.49 -11.62 -9.36
CA ARG A 67 5.23 -10.45 -10.18
C ARG A 67 3.81 -9.95 -9.93
N TRP A 68 3.69 -8.65 -9.81
CA TRP A 68 2.41 -8.00 -9.55
C TRP A 68 2.22 -6.86 -10.54
N GLN A 69 1.04 -6.76 -11.13
CA GLN A 69 0.66 -5.67 -12.00
C GLN A 69 -0.62 -5.03 -11.46
N THR A 70 -0.54 -3.73 -11.24
CA THR A 70 -1.63 -2.88 -10.75
C THR A 70 -2.12 -1.97 -11.86
N LEU A 71 -3.43 -1.75 -11.89
CA LEU A 71 -4.11 -0.71 -12.66
C LEU A 71 -4.66 0.34 -11.70
N ILE A 72 -4.42 1.61 -11.96
CA ILE A 72 -5.11 2.70 -11.30
C ILE A 72 -6.50 2.82 -11.93
N GLN A 73 -7.52 2.43 -11.17
CA GLN A 73 -8.91 2.38 -11.62
C GLN A 73 -9.65 3.70 -11.41
N GLU A 74 -9.35 4.40 -10.31
CA GLU A 74 -9.90 5.70 -9.99
C GLU A 74 -8.76 6.63 -9.55
N TRP A 75 -8.91 7.93 -9.86
CA TRP A 75 -7.92 8.93 -9.52
C TRP A 75 -8.56 10.30 -9.33
N THR A 76 -8.63 10.77 -8.09
CA THR A 76 -9.08 12.11 -7.69
C THR A 76 -7.99 12.74 -6.83
N PRO A 77 -7.15 13.62 -7.41
CA PRO A 77 -6.01 14.19 -6.71
C PRO A 77 -6.40 14.89 -5.39
N GLY A 78 -5.69 14.57 -4.33
CA GLY A 78 -5.90 15.12 -3.00
C GLY A 78 -7.02 14.46 -2.19
N GLU A 79 -7.82 13.59 -2.80
CA GLU A 79 -8.99 13.02 -2.13
C GLU A 79 -8.95 11.49 -2.10
N ARG A 80 -8.77 10.85 -3.27
CA ARG A 80 -8.96 9.40 -3.39
C ARG A 80 -8.27 8.81 -4.61
N PHE A 81 -7.81 7.57 -4.48
CA PHE A 81 -7.53 6.72 -5.64
C PHE A 81 -7.82 5.25 -5.33
N VAL A 82 -8.00 4.48 -6.40
CA VAL A 82 -8.23 3.04 -6.33
C VAL A 82 -7.22 2.33 -7.21
N ASP A 83 -6.55 1.35 -6.64
CA ASP A 83 -5.71 0.42 -7.37
C ASP A 83 -6.28 -1.00 -7.34
N VAL A 84 -6.21 -1.68 -8.49
CA VAL A 84 -6.66 -3.07 -8.62
C VAL A 84 -5.56 -3.94 -9.22
N GLN A 85 -5.44 -5.16 -8.72
CA GLN A 85 -4.52 -6.13 -9.29
C GLN A 85 -5.06 -6.68 -10.61
N LEU A 86 -4.28 -6.57 -11.69
CA LEU A 86 -4.53 -7.28 -12.94
C LEU A 86 -3.79 -8.62 -12.99
N ARG A 87 -2.58 -8.67 -12.43
CA ARG A 87 -1.75 -9.87 -12.30
C ARG A 87 -1.15 -9.93 -10.90
N GLY A 88 -1.20 -11.10 -10.27
CA GLY A 88 -0.66 -11.28 -8.93
C GLY A 88 -1.21 -12.53 -8.24
N PRO A 89 -0.95 -12.70 -6.94
CA PRO A 89 -1.27 -13.92 -6.21
C PRO A 89 -2.74 -14.03 -5.78
N TYR A 90 -3.51 -12.94 -5.89
CA TYR A 90 -4.91 -12.90 -5.46
C TYR A 90 -5.85 -13.14 -6.64
N ALA A 91 -7.00 -13.74 -6.37
CA ALA A 91 -8.10 -13.81 -7.34
C ALA A 91 -8.87 -12.48 -7.44
N LEU A 92 -8.82 -11.69 -6.38
CA LEU A 92 -9.31 -10.31 -6.32
C LEU A 92 -8.37 -9.51 -5.42
N TRP A 93 -8.00 -8.33 -5.85
CA TRP A 93 -7.41 -7.27 -5.03
C TRP A 93 -7.92 -5.93 -5.52
N HIS A 94 -8.61 -5.22 -4.64
CA HIS A 94 -9.15 -3.90 -4.88
C HIS A 94 -8.84 -3.06 -3.66
N HIS A 95 -8.01 -2.04 -3.83
CA HIS A 95 -7.52 -1.21 -2.75
C HIS A 95 -7.93 0.24 -2.97
N THR A 96 -8.71 0.76 -2.05
CA THR A 96 -9.15 2.15 -2.01
C THR A 96 -8.34 2.92 -1.00
N HIS A 97 -7.82 4.06 -1.39
CA HIS A 97 -7.14 5.04 -0.56
C HIS A 97 -7.98 6.31 -0.52
N GLU A 98 -8.35 6.76 0.68
CA GLU A 98 -9.13 7.98 0.89
C GLU A 98 -8.37 8.92 1.83
N PHE A 99 -8.42 10.22 1.53
CA PHE A 99 -7.70 11.26 2.26
C PHE A 99 -8.68 12.36 2.65
N GLU A 100 -9.08 12.40 3.92
CA GLU A 100 -10.06 13.33 4.45
C GLU A 100 -9.40 14.35 5.37
N PRO A 101 -9.78 15.64 5.32
CA PRO A 101 -9.36 16.62 6.32
C PRO A 101 -9.81 16.18 7.72
N ALA A 102 -8.89 16.18 8.70
CA ALA A 102 -9.17 15.78 10.09
C ALA A 102 -9.01 16.92 11.10
N GLY A 103 -9.01 18.19 10.63
CA GLY A 103 -8.77 19.36 11.45
C GLY A 103 -7.29 19.55 11.82
N GLU A 104 -6.94 20.74 12.32
CA GLU A 104 -5.59 21.06 12.82
C GLU A 104 -4.44 20.75 11.84
N GLY A 105 -4.70 20.88 10.51
CA GLY A 105 -3.69 20.57 9.49
C GLY A 105 -3.36 19.09 9.37
N ARG A 106 -4.25 18.16 9.77
CA ARG A 106 -4.07 16.72 9.69
C ARG A 106 -4.98 16.10 8.64
N THR A 107 -4.57 14.93 8.17
CA THR A 107 -5.33 14.08 7.24
C THR A 107 -5.71 12.77 7.92
N ARG A 108 -6.99 12.40 7.82
CA ARG A 108 -7.43 11.03 8.04
C ARG A 108 -7.25 10.25 6.75
N MET A 109 -6.28 9.33 6.75
CA MET A 109 -6.11 8.38 5.67
C MET A 109 -6.89 7.11 5.99
N ILE A 110 -7.65 6.63 5.00
CA ILE A 110 -8.45 5.41 5.11
C ILE A 110 -8.03 4.47 3.98
N ASP A 111 -7.45 3.33 4.36
CA ASP A 111 -7.16 2.22 3.46
C ASP A 111 -8.25 1.18 3.56
N THR A 112 -8.89 0.83 2.44
CA THR A 112 -9.85 -0.26 2.36
C THR A 112 -9.42 -1.26 1.29
N VAL A 113 -9.00 -2.45 1.72
CA VAL A 113 -8.59 -3.54 0.83
C VAL A 113 -9.65 -4.62 0.81
N ARG A 114 -10.20 -4.88 -0.35
CA ARG A 114 -11.07 -6.03 -0.61
C ARG A 114 -10.28 -7.05 -1.42
N TYR A 115 -10.12 -8.25 -0.88
CA TYR A 115 -9.30 -9.27 -1.54
C TYR A 115 -9.89 -10.66 -1.40
N ALA A 116 -9.52 -11.55 -2.32
CA ALA A 116 -9.88 -12.96 -2.28
C ALA A 116 -8.72 -13.82 -2.74
N VAL A 117 -8.57 -14.98 -2.10
CA VAL A 117 -7.64 -16.03 -2.52
C VAL A 117 -8.40 -16.99 -3.45
N GLY A 118 -7.76 -17.36 -4.55
CA GLY A 118 -8.33 -18.35 -5.47
C GLY A 118 -8.38 -19.77 -4.86
N TYR A 119 -8.68 -20.76 -5.68
CA TYR A 119 -8.63 -22.19 -5.32
C TYR A 119 -9.69 -22.68 -4.30
N GLY A 120 -10.83 -21.98 -4.19
CA GLY A 120 -11.98 -22.47 -3.40
C GLY A 120 -11.64 -22.72 -1.91
N ALA A 121 -11.97 -23.91 -1.41
CA ALA A 121 -11.74 -24.29 -0.02
C ALA A 121 -10.25 -24.30 0.37
N ALA A 122 -9.37 -24.71 -0.53
CA ALA A 122 -7.93 -24.70 -0.30
C ALA A 122 -7.40 -23.27 -0.13
N GLY A 123 -7.87 -22.34 -0.95
CA GLY A 123 -7.53 -20.92 -0.80
C GLY A 123 -8.06 -20.32 0.49
N GLU A 124 -9.24 -20.71 0.93
CA GLU A 124 -9.81 -20.25 2.22
C GLU A 124 -8.99 -20.79 3.40
N LEU A 125 -8.50 -22.02 3.33
CA LEU A 125 -7.61 -22.56 4.33
C LEU A 125 -6.26 -21.80 4.35
N ALA A 126 -5.68 -21.53 3.19
CA ALA A 126 -4.46 -20.71 3.07
C ALA A 126 -4.67 -19.31 3.63
N HIS A 127 -5.83 -18.69 3.38
CA HIS A 127 -6.18 -17.40 3.96
C HIS A 127 -6.17 -17.43 5.49
N ARG A 128 -6.79 -18.44 6.10
CA ARG A 128 -6.85 -18.58 7.57
C ARG A 128 -5.48 -18.81 8.20
N LEU A 129 -4.63 -19.59 7.54
CA LEU A 129 -3.32 -19.97 8.09
C LEU A 129 -2.25 -18.87 7.89
N PHE A 130 -2.25 -18.20 6.73
CA PHE A 130 -1.15 -17.32 6.33
C PHE A 130 -1.62 -15.96 5.78
N VAL A 131 -2.40 -15.93 4.70
CA VAL A 131 -2.65 -14.73 3.90
C VAL A 131 -3.29 -13.60 4.71
N GLY A 132 -4.28 -13.92 5.54
CA GLY A 132 -4.98 -12.93 6.36
C GLY A 132 -4.06 -12.28 7.40
N ARG A 133 -3.09 -13.02 7.93
CA ARG A 133 -2.06 -12.49 8.84
C ARG A 133 -1.06 -11.63 8.09
N ASP A 134 -0.59 -12.11 6.95
CA ASP A 134 0.41 -11.40 6.15
C ASP A 134 -0.12 -10.05 5.65
N VAL A 135 -1.35 -10.01 5.15
CA VAL A 135 -1.99 -8.76 4.73
C VAL A 135 -2.09 -7.78 5.91
N ARG A 136 -2.52 -8.24 7.10
CA ARG A 136 -2.54 -7.38 8.29
C ARG A 136 -1.15 -6.86 8.67
N ALA A 137 -0.14 -7.72 8.67
CA ALA A 137 1.23 -7.34 9.02
C ALA A 137 1.81 -6.29 8.07
N ILE A 138 1.50 -6.35 6.77
CA ILE A 138 1.90 -5.32 5.79
C ILE A 138 1.31 -3.96 6.17
N PHE A 139 0.02 -3.89 6.49
CA PHE A 139 -0.65 -2.64 6.83
C PHE A 139 -0.27 -2.13 8.23
N GLU A 140 0.05 -3.01 9.18
CA GLU A 140 0.60 -2.64 10.48
C GLU A 140 1.99 -2.02 10.34
N HIS A 141 2.87 -2.63 9.55
CA HIS A 141 4.19 -2.06 9.24
C HIS A 141 4.05 -0.67 8.58
N ARG A 142 3.18 -0.54 7.58
CA ARG A 142 2.91 0.75 6.93
C ARG A 142 2.46 1.79 7.95
N ALA A 143 1.52 1.46 8.81
CA ALA A 143 1.03 2.36 9.86
C ALA A 143 2.14 2.78 10.82
N THR A 144 3.02 1.86 11.23
CA THR A 144 4.16 2.16 12.08
C THR A 144 5.14 3.11 11.40
N VAL A 145 5.47 2.86 10.14
CA VAL A 145 6.42 3.71 9.39
C VAL A 145 5.85 5.12 9.14
N LEU A 146 4.55 5.25 8.89
CA LEU A 146 3.88 6.53 8.62
C LEU A 146 3.46 7.29 9.89
N GLY A 147 3.24 6.59 11.02
CA GLY A 147 2.52 7.08 12.19
C GLY A 147 3.13 8.26 12.94
N ASP A 148 4.41 8.56 12.73
CA ASP A 148 5.12 9.63 13.45
C ASP A 148 5.97 10.51 12.53
N VAL A 149 5.75 10.48 11.23
CA VAL A 149 6.55 11.28 10.27
C VAL A 149 5.70 12.45 9.79
N PRO A 150 6.14 13.70 9.99
CA PRO A 150 5.55 14.82 9.28
C PRO A 150 5.76 14.58 7.79
N LEU A 151 4.67 14.36 7.05
CA LEU A 151 4.72 14.08 5.60
C LEU A 151 4.97 15.35 4.78
N GLN A 152 5.81 16.26 5.30
CA GLN A 152 6.16 17.54 4.70
C GLN A 152 7.67 17.65 4.49
N GLY A 153 8.07 18.17 3.32
CA GLY A 153 9.44 18.56 3.02
C GLY A 153 10.22 17.61 2.12
N SER A 154 11.36 18.09 1.63
CA SER A 154 12.24 17.40 0.68
C SER A 154 12.91 16.14 1.23
N ASP A 155 12.97 16.00 2.55
CA ASP A 155 13.65 14.88 3.22
C ASP A 155 12.74 13.70 3.61
N LEU A 156 11.46 13.77 3.27
CA LEU A 156 10.45 12.77 3.64
C LEU A 156 10.86 11.34 3.26
N ARG A 157 11.35 11.14 2.03
CA ARG A 157 11.80 9.81 1.57
C ARG A 157 12.96 9.26 2.38
N ARG A 158 13.84 10.12 2.87
CA ARG A 158 14.97 9.74 3.70
C ARG A 158 14.48 9.34 5.09
N GLN A 159 13.66 10.17 5.72
CA GLN A 159 13.08 9.92 7.04
C GLN A 159 12.28 8.60 7.08
N ILE A 160 11.44 8.33 6.07
CA ILE A 160 10.68 7.09 5.98
C ILE A 160 11.61 5.89 5.79
N ARG A 161 12.67 6.00 4.98
CA ARG A 161 13.63 4.93 4.75
C ARG A 161 14.41 4.59 6.00
N ASP A 162 14.84 5.60 6.75
CA ASP A 162 15.60 5.43 7.98
C ASP A 162 14.73 4.69 9.02
N ARG A 163 13.45 5.03 9.16
CA ARG A 163 12.49 4.33 10.05
C ARG A 163 12.10 2.94 9.57
N ALA A 164 11.94 2.75 8.26
CA ALA A 164 11.68 1.41 7.72
C ALA A 164 12.85 0.46 8.02
N GLY A 165 14.08 0.98 8.08
CA GLY A 165 15.26 0.27 8.53
C GLY A 165 15.20 -0.08 10.02
N GLU A 166 14.77 0.85 10.87
CA GLU A 166 14.62 0.64 12.32
C GLU A 166 13.47 -0.34 12.65
N ALA A 167 12.34 -0.24 11.94
CA ALA A 167 11.19 -1.13 12.13
C ALA A 167 11.42 -2.56 11.63
N GLY A 168 12.48 -2.80 10.83
CA GLY A 168 12.89 -4.10 10.32
C GLY A 168 14.09 -4.73 11.01
N ALA A 169 14.64 -4.10 12.05
CA ALA A 169 15.70 -4.70 12.87
C ALA A 169 15.12 -5.73 13.84
N PRO A 170 15.77 -6.90 14.01
CA PRO A 170 15.28 -7.98 14.86
C PRO A 170 15.32 -7.64 16.35
#